data_8c4f8c0ef3f2f9de9146c81d55b91460
#
_entry.id   8c4f8c0ef3f2f9de9146c81d55b91460
#
_cell.length_a   1.000
_cell.length_b   1.000
_cell.length_c   1.000
_cell.angle_alpha   90.00
_cell.angle_beta   90.00
_cell.angle_gamma   90.00
#
_symmetry.space_group_name_H-M   'P 1'
#
loop_
_entity.id
_entity.type
_entity.pdbx_description
1 polymer ?
#
loop_
_entity_poly.entity_id
_entity_poly.type
_entity_poly.pdbx_seq_one_letter_code
_entity_poly.pdbx_strand_id
1 'polypeptide(L)'
;MNPRIPSAILLTCACTLLLTGCSSVINSHRQKASMMEAFEEGNFPAAMDEIDYKLREPTFYNSSVVNSGDEVMWRLEAGSMNFYTGNFAESVSQFKRAEALIAEYDDRAKISLRDGGEELGSSFTNMNILPYRGFCRDRIALSVYKSLAYLGMNDESAFRAQLRRLRKEQKKVQEDYRAFFEAENAEVKAAREANPDVAEKADKTAASEERLENDPRNEEFSAAMKEVRKIAHKGYGGFLNPAAVFLSGLGSLRDENYDNARIDFRRLYEAMPQNAEFQRYYVTVLRLAGRGIPRDLKHVKPFDFPLERDCVHVLFANGRSAAFRQIAVYFPFMTAWPMCEFYPAPFDNFSVEADGGKHSSVLLADMDGILAQEFQERLPGMITRIVLSTLIKEGAYYGGLAAIWNADMNPVAKVFVLCAVAVGGAGYRVAMNTADTRSWETLPKEFHLTQFPMPEDRKLKIYSGKGELLNTVEIPPEAKSAVVFVSAPGPQNSRAFVLPMRMR
;
A
#
# COMPACT_ATOMS: atom_id res chain seq x y z
N MET A 1 52.76 25.86 -24.12
CA MET A 1 51.90 24.79 -24.62
C MET A 1 50.87 24.49 -23.55
N ASN A 2 49.66 25.02 -23.69
CA ASN A 2 48.53 24.68 -22.78
C ASN A 2 47.91 23.35 -23.24
N PRO A 3 47.80 22.32 -22.40
CA PRO A 3 47.10 21.09 -22.77
C PRO A 3 45.60 21.42 -22.83
N ARG A 4 45.06 21.50 -24.02
CA ARG A 4 43.58 21.48 -24.21
C ARG A 4 43.08 20.10 -23.82
N ILE A 5 42.43 19.99 -22.67
CA ILE A 5 41.67 18.80 -22.30
C ILE A 5 40.62 18.59 -23.41
N PRO A 6 40.56 17.41 -24.05
CA PRO A 6 39.61 17.20 -25.13
C PRO A 6 38.19 17.36 -24.57
N SER A 7 37.38 18.16 -25.20
CA SER A 7 35.98 18.43 -24.85
C SER A 7 35.14 17.17 -24.68
N ALA A 8 35.57 16.07 -25.29
CA ALA A 8 34.96 14.73 -25.12
C ALA A 8 35.08 14.17 -23.69
N ILE A 9 36.20 14.44 -22.96
CA ILE A 9 36.40 13.96 -21.59
C ILE A 9 35.47 14.73 -20.62
N LEU A 10 35.32 16.04 -20.85
CA LEU A 10 34.38 16.87 -20.06
C LEU A 10 32.92 16.49 -20.30
N LEU A 11 32.56 16.15 -21.55
CA LEU A 11 31.19 15.68 -21.88
C LEU A 11 30.90 14.30 -21.27
N THR A 12 31.88 13.39 -21.27
CA THR A 12 31.72 12.05 -20.67
C THR A 12 31.61 12.15 -19.15
N CYS A 13 32.39 12.99 -18.48
CA CYS A 13 32.25 13.23 -17.03
C CYS A 13 30.94 13.92 -16.66
N ALA A 14 30.44 14.86 -17.47
CA ALA A 14 29.16 15.51 -17.25
C ALA A 14 27.99 14.53 -17.45
N CYS A 15 28.06 13.65 -18.44
CA CYS A 15 27.03 12.60 -18.65
C CYS A 15 27.04 11.53 -17.57
N THR A 16 28.22 11.12 -17.05
CA THR A 16 28.31 10.18 -15.94
C THR A 16 27.77 10.76 -14.62
N LEU A 17 27.99 12.03 -14.35
CA LEU A 17 27.42 12.71 -13.17
C LEU A 17 25.90 12.89 -13.26
N LEU A 18 25.33 13.07 -14.45
CA LEU A 18 23.87 13.11 -14.66
C LEU A 18 23.23 11.73 -14.49
N LEU A 19 23.93 10.64 -14.81
CA LEU A 19 23.42 9.28 -14.72
C LEU A 19 23.35 8.76 -13.27
N THR A 20 24.25 9.19 -12.39
CA THR A 20 24.24 8.76 -10.97
C THR A 20 23.16 9.45 -10.12
N GLY A 21 22.69 10.63 -10.56
CA GLY A 21 21.62 11.38 -9.87
C GLY A 21 20.19 10.89 -10.16
N CYS A 22 19.94 10.29 -11.33
CA CYS A 22 18.58 9.95 -11.77
C CYS A 22 17.98 8.73 -11.08
N SER A 23 18.77 7.72 -10.69
CA SER A 23 18.21 6.49 -10.13
C SER A 23 17.67 6.64 -8.70
N SER A 24 18.19 7.58 -7.92
CA SER A 24 17.70 7.89 -6.57
C SER A 24 16.43 8.74 -6.56
N VAL A 25 16.19 9.49 -7.63
CA VAL A 25 15.00 10.36 -7.76
C VAL A 25 13.75 9.56 -8.15
N ILE A 26 13.91 8.40 -8.80
CA ILE A 26 12.81 7.63 -9.38
C ILE A 26 12.37 6.48 -8.45
N ASN A 27 13.24 5.97 -7.58
CA ASN A 27 12.92 4.87 -6.67
C ASN A 27 12.31 5.40 -5.36
N SER A 28 10.98 5.34 -5.24
CA SER A 28 10.23 5.85 -4.10
C SER A 28 10.60 5.17 -2.77
N HIS A 29 10.92 3.89 -2.80
CA HIS A 29 11.36 3.16 -1.61
C HIS A 29 12.67 3.75 -1.03
N ARG A 30 13.65 4.05 -1.88
CA ARG A 30 14.90 4.73 -1.46
C ARG A 30 14.66 6.16 -1.00
N GLN A 31 13.71 6.87 -1.60
CA GLN A 31 13.36 8.23 -1.17
C GLN A 31 12.78 8.29 0.23
N LYS A 32 12.16 7.21 0.69
CA LYS A 32 11.52 7.11 2.01
C LYS A 32 12.41 6.42 3.06
N ALA A 33 13.60 5.96 2.72
CA ALA A 33 14.43 5.17 3.62
C ALA A 33 14.69 5.86 4.97
N SER A 34 15.12 7.14 4.97
CA SER A 34 15.36 7.91 6.20
C SER A 34 14.08 8.18 7.00
N MET A 35 12.99 8.48 6.30
CA MET A 35 11.67 8.62 6.93
C MET A 35 11.23 7.32 7.62
N MET A 36 11.41 6.18 6.96
CA MET A 36 11.01 4.88 7.51
C MET A 36 11.91 4.44 8.67
N GLU A 37 13.21 4.70 8.61
CA GLU A 37 14.13 4.49 9.73
C GLU A 37 13.70 5.31 10.96
N ALA A 38 13.45 6.60 10.79
CA ALA A 38 12.95 7.47 11.85
C ALA A 38 11.58 7.01 12.39
N PHE A 39 10.69 6.51 11.53
CA PHE A 39 9.40 5.96 11.93
C PHE A 39 9.55 4.70 12.81
N GLU A 40 10.40 3.76 12.42
CA GLU A 40 10.65 2.53 13.19
C GLU A 40 11.34 2.81 14.53
N GLU A 41 12.21 3.81 14.57
CA GLU A 41 12.84 4.29 15.81
C GLU A 41 11.89 5.08 16.69
N GLY A 42 10.68 5.44 16.22
CA GLY A 42 9.71 6.27 16.93
C GLY A 42 10.08 7.75 16.95
N ASN A 43 11.05 8.17 16.14
CA ASN A 43 11.41 9.57 15.94
C ASN A 43 10.45 10.23 14.95
N PHE A 44 9.18 10.32 15.35
CA PHE A 44 8.11 10.87 14.50
C PHE A 44 8.36 12.31 14.03
N PRO A 45 9.01 13.21 14.82
CA PRO A 45 9.36 14.53 14.30
C PRO A 45 10.27 14.48 13.08
N ALA A 46 11.36 13.69 13.12
CA ALA A 46 12.26 13.55 11.98
C ALA A 46 11.56 12.94 10.76
N ALA A 47 10.69 11.95 10.96
CA ALA A 47 9.88 11.40 9.87
C ALA A 47 8.92 12.44 9.27
N MET A 48 8.32 13.32 10.09
CA MET A 48 7.47 14.43 9.63
C MET A 48 8.25 15.47 8.84
N ASP A 49 9.45 15.83 9.27
CA ASP A 49 10.30 16.81 8.57
C ASP A 49 10.57 16.37 7.11
N GLU A 50 10.81 15.07 6.88
CA GLU A 50 10.98 14.50 5.55
C GLU A 50 9.69 14.59 4.69
N ILE A 51 8.55 14.30 5.31
CA ILE A 51 7.23 14.40 4.66
C ILE A 51 6.93 15.85 4.29
N ASP A 52 7.12 16.78 5.23
CA ASP A 52 6.87 18.21 5.02
C ASP A 52 7.80 18.79 3.98
N TYR A 53 9.06 18.31 3.92
CA TYR A 53 9.99 18.67 2.86
C TYR A 53 9.44 18.29 1.47
N LYS A 54 8.77 17.14 1.33
CA LYS A 54 8.20 16.67 0.07
C LYS A 54 6.88 17.36 -0.29
N LEU A 55 6.06 17.68 0.70
CA LEU A 55 4.72 18.26 0.51
C LEU A 55 4.65 19.79 0.55
N ARG A 56 5.79 20.46 0.69
CA ARG A 56 5.85 21.93 0.66
C ARG A 56 5.48 22.50 -0.70
N GLU A 57 5.15 23.77 -0.74
CA GLU A 57 4.85 24.48 -1.98
C GLU A 57 5.97 24.30 -3.02
N PRO A 58 5.62 23.95 -4.26
CA PRO A 58 6.61 23.72 -5.31
C PRO A 58 7.30 25.01 -5.70
N THR A 59 8.64 24.94 -5.77
CA THR A 59 9.49 26.02 -6.28
C THR A 59 10.50 25.45 -7.28
N PHE A 60 11.14 26.31 -8.06
CA PHE A 60 12.14 25.87 -9.03
C PHE A 60 13.34 25.13 -8.37
N TYR A 61 13.60 25.39 -7.08
CA TYR A 61 14.77 24.89 -6.37
C TYR A 61 14.48 23.74 -5.41
N ASN A 62 13.23 23.29 -5.28
CA ASN A 62 12.90 22.21 -4.36
C ASN A 62 12.38 20.95 -5.08
N SER A 63 12.50 19.80 -4.42
CA SER A 63 12.00 18.51 -4.91
C SER A 63 10.59 18.20 -4.38
N SER A 64 9.71 19.19 -4.36
CA SER A 64 8.31 19.02 -3.97
C SER A 64 7.61 18.01 -4.89
N VAL A 65 6.74 17.21 -4.32
CA VAL A 65 5.88 16.27 -5.05
C VAL A 65 4.45 16.79 -5.25
N VAL A 66 4.16 17.99 -4.76
CA VAL A 66 2.84 18.62 -4.95
C VAL A 66 2.59 18.84 -6.44
N ASN A 67 1.39 18.47 -6.90
CA ASN A 67 0.99 18.43 -8.31
C ASN A 67 1.78 17.42 -9.18
N SER A 68 2.48 16.47 -8.57
CA SER A 68 3.12 15.35 -9.27
C SER A 68 2.32 14.04 -9.12
N GLY A 69 2.68 13.02 -9.91
CA GLY A 69 2.10 11.69 -9.79
C GLY A 69 2.37 10.99 -8.46
N ASP A 70 3.30 11.48 -7.65
CA ASP A 70 3.69 10.92 -6.36
C ASP A 70 2.97 11.57 -5.16
N GLU A 71 2.22 12.66 -5.39
CA GLU A 71 1.55 13.40 -4.31
C GLU A 71 0.66 12.50 -3.46
N VAL A 72 -0.12 11.61 -4.07
CA VAL A 72 -1.02 10.70 -3.33
C VAL A 72 -0.25 9.88 -2.31
N MET A 73 0.86 9.26 -2.70
CA MET A 73 1.67 8.43 -1.82
C MET A 73 2.15 9.22 -0.59
N TRP A 74 2.70 10.41 -0.80
CA TRP A 74 3.20 11.25 0.30
C TRP A 74 2.08 11.80 1.18
N ARG A 75 0.88 12.06 0.62
CA ARG A 75 -0.30 12.43 1.41
C ARG A 75 -0.80 11.28 2.30
N LEU A 76 -0.69 10.04 1.84
CA LEU A 76 -1.00 8.86 2.65
C LEU A 76 -0.01 8.70 3.81
N GLU A 77 1.29 8.86 3.56
CA GLU A 77 2.31 8.86 4.62
C GLU A 77 2.08 10.00 5.63
N ALA A 78 1.78 11.21 5.16
CA ALA A 78 1.46 12.35 6.01
C ALA A 78 0.22 12.09 6.87
N GLY A 79 -0.80 11.48 6.29
CA GLY A 79 -2.05 11.15 6.98
C GLY A 79 -1.84 10.20 8.15
N SER A 80 -1.11 9.10 7.93
CA SER A 80 -0.79 8.13 8.99
C SER A 80 0.16 8.70 10.03
N MET A 81 1.19 9.44 9.61
CA MET A 81 2.14 10.04 10.54
C MET A 81 1.46 11.05 11.48
N ASN A 82 0.58 11.92 10.94
CA ASN A 82 -0.22 12.82 11.77
C ASN A 82 -1.16 12.05 12.71
N PHE A 83 -1.69 10.91 12.27
CA PHE A 83 -2.50 10.05 13.14
C PHE A 83 -1.66 9.49 14.30
N TYR A 84 -0.45 8.96 14.03
CA TYR A 84 0.45 8.40 15.05
C TYR A 84 1.02 9.44 16.01
N THR A 85 0.96 10.72 15.67
CA THR A 85 1.31 11.83 16.58
C THR A 85 0.11 12.41 17.32
N GLY A 86 -1.12 11.92 17.04
CA GLY A 86 -2.35 12.42 17.66
C GLY A 86 -2.90 13.69 17.02
N ASN A 87 -2.31 14.15 15.92
CA ASN A 87 -2.82 15.30 15.15
C ASN A 87 -3.94 14.86 14.19
N PHE A 88 -5.06 14.43 14.75
CA PHE A 88 -6.16 13.81 13.99
C PHE A 88 -6.79 14.75 12.96
N ALA A 89 -6.85 16.06 13.24
CA ALA A 89 -7.41 17.02 12.30
C ALA A 89 -6.57 17.11 11.03
N GLU A 90 -5.25 17.20 11.15
CA GLU A 90 -4.34 17.24 10.02
C GLU A 90 -4.30 15.88 9.29
N SER A 91 -4.32 14.76 10.05
CA SER A 91 -4.46 13.42 9.46
C SER A 91 -5.66 13.34 8.51
N VAL A 92 -6.84 13.81 8.95
CA VAL A 92 -8.04 13.86 8.11
C VAL A 92 -7.86 14.77 6.90
N SER A 93 -7.18 15.91 7.06
CA SER A 93 -6.89 16.87 5.97
C SER A 93 -6.06 16.20 4.87
N GLN A 94 -4.96 15.55 5.25
CA GLN A 94 -4.07 14.86 4.33
C GLN A 94 -4.78 13.70 3.60
N PHE A 95 -5.55 12.90 4.33
CA PHE A 95 -6.33 11.81 3.72
C PHE A 95 -7.44 12.32 2.79
N LYS A 96 -8.10 13.42 3.08
CA LYS A 96 -9.08 14.03 2.17
C LYS A 96 -8.43 14.50 0.88
N ARG A 97 -7.22 15.07 0.97
CA ARG A 97 -6.47 15.49 -0.23
C ARG A 97 -6.06 14.27 -1.07
N ALA A 98 -5.53 13.21 -0.44
CA ALA A 98 -5.21 11.95 -1.13
C ALA A 98 -6.45 11.36 -1.83
N GLU A 99 -7.59 11.29 -1.14
CA GLU A 99 -8.86 10.77 -1.68
C GLU A 99 -9.35 11.57 -2.89
N ALA A 100 -9.24 12.91 -2.85
CA ALA A 100 -9.60 13.78 -3.97
C ALA A 100 -8.70 13.55 -5.19
N LEU A 101 -7.39 13.42 -4.99
CA LEU A 101 -6.45 13.13 -6.07
C LEU A 101 -6.68 11.73 -6.67
N ILE A 102 -6.92 10.71 -5.84
CA ILE A 102 -7.25 9.35 -6.30
C ILE A 102 -8.50 9.39 -7.19
N ALA A 103 -9.56 10.11 -6.76
CA ALA A 103 -10.78 10.23 -7.55
C ALA A 103 -10.53 10.93 -8.88
N GLU A 104 -9.77 12.02 -8.89
CA GLU A 104 -9.37 12.74 -10.10
C GLU A 104 -8.60 11.85 -11.08
N TYR A 105 -7.63 11.08 -10.57
CA TYR A 105 -6.83 10.18 -11.39
C TYR A 105 -7.63 8.98 -11.93
N ASP A 106 -8.57 8.46 -11.13
CA ASP A 106 -9.49 7.41 -11.58
C ASP A 106 -10.40 7.89 -12.70
N ASP A 107 -10.91 9.12 -12.61
CA ASP A 107 -11.77 9.71 -13.65
C ASP A 107 -10.99 10.00 -14.94
N ARG A 108 -9.76 10.52 -14.84
CA ARG A 108 -8.86 10.67 -15.99
C ARG A 108 -8.58 9.35 -16.69
N ALA A 109 -8.31 8.30 -15.93
CA ALA A 109 -8.06 6.96 -16.48
C ALA A 109 -9.28 6.42 -17.24
N LYS A 110 -10.50 6.62 -16.72
CA LYS A 110 -11.75 6.22 -17.39
C LYS A 110 -11.97 6.97 -18.69
N ILE A 111 -11.67 8.27 -18.73
CA ILE A 111 -11.79 9.12 -19.92
C ILE A 111 -10.78 8.66 -20.98
N SER A 112 -9.52 8.47 -20.62
CA SER A 112 -8.46 8.01 -21.52
C SER A 112 -8.80 6.67 -22.18
N LEU A 113 -9.38 5.73 -21.44
CA LEU A 113 -9.85 4.45 -21.98
C LEU A 113 -11.00 4.61 -22.97
N ARG A 114 -11.91 5.56 -22.73
CA ARG A 114 -13.06 5.79 -23.60
C ARG A 114 -12.67 6.45 -24.93
N ASP A 115 -11.69 7.34 -24.90
CA ASP A 115 -11.32 8.19 -26.05
C ASP A 115 -10.26 7.55 -26.95
N GLY A 116 -9.95 6.24 -26.77
CA GLY A 116 -9.10 5.44 -27.66
C GLY A 116 -7.60 5.73 -27.58
N GLY A 117 -7.16 6.42 -26.52
CA GLY A 117 -5.81 6.32 -25.98
C GLY A 117 -4.62 6.76 -26.82
N GLU A 118 -4.65 7.91 -27.50
CA GLU A 118 -3.39 8.49 -28.03
C GLU A 118 -2.36 8.78 -26.93
N GLU A 119 -2.79 9.06 -25.68
CA GLU A 119 -1.92 9.18 -24.49
C GLU A 119 -1.38 7.82 -24.00
N LEU A 120 -2.00 6.69 -24.36
CA LEU A 120 -1.61 5.36 -23.90
C LEU A 120 -0.23 4.92 -24.41
N GLY A 121 0.20 5.39 -25.58
CA GLY A 121 1.50 5.02 -26.15
C GLY A 121 2.69 5.50 -25.34
N SER A 122 2.63 6.67 -24.73
CA SER A 122 3.70 7.22 -23.87
C SER A 122 3.70 6.63 -22.46
N SER A 123 2.52 6.35 -21.90
CA SER A 123 2.35 5.75 -20.58
C SER A 123 2.76 4.28 -20.53
N PHE A 124 2.67 3.58 -21.69
CA PHE A 124 3.06 2.18 -21.78
C PHE A 124 4.57 1.96 -21.60
N THR A 125 5.38 2.96 -21.95
CA THR A 125 6.85 2.85 -21.88
C THR A 125 7.44 3.09 -20.50
N ASN A 126 6.74 3.78 -19.59
CA ASN A 126 7.23 4.02 -18.23
C ASN A 126 6.07 4.10 -17.23
N MET A 127 5.93 3.09 -16.36
CA MET A 127 4.86 3.03 -15.34
C MET A 127 4.95 4.16 -14.31
N ASN A 128 6.14 4.71 -14.07
CA ASN A 128 6.34 5.82 -13.13
C ASN A 128 5.80 7.17 -13.64
N ILE A 129 5.44 7.26 -14.94
CA ILE A 129 4.80 8.46 -15.50
C ILE A 129 3.33 8.53 -15.06
N LEU A 130 2.68 7.40 -14.84
CA LEU A 130 1.31 7.37 -14.36
C LEU A 130 1.24 7.82 -12.90
N PRO A 131 0.23 8.59 -12.51
CA PRO A 131 0.07 8.97 -11.12
C PRO A 131 -0.23 7.75 -10.24
N TYR A 132 0.33 7.75 -9.03
CA TYR A 132 0.03 6.73 -8.03
C TYR A 132 -1.42 6.88 -7.54
N ARG A 133 -2.20 5.80 -7.59
CA ARG A 133 -3.63 5.79 -7.21
C ARG A 133 -3.91 4.95 -5.97
N GLY A 134 -2.88 4.42 -5.33
CA GLY A 134 -2.99 3.49 -4.21
C GLY A 134 -3.42 2.08 -4.64
N PHE A 135 -2.99 1.11 -3.86
CA PHE A 135 -3.48 -0.27 -3.95
C PHE A 135 -4.86 -0.40 -3.32
N CYS A 136 -5.56 -1.52 -3.55
CA CYS A 136 -6.83 -1.83 -2.88
C CYS A 136 -6.70 -1.73 -1.36
N ARG A 137 -5.58 -2.27 -0.83
CA ARG A 137 -5.19 -2.15 0.57
C ARG A 137 -5.17 -0.70 1.05
N ASP A 138 -4.52 0.18 0.30
CA ASP A 138 -4.30 1.58 0.69
C ASP A 138 -5.61 2.38 0.73
N ARG A 139 -6.46 2.20 -0.27
CA ARG A 139 -7.77 2.87 -0.37
C ARG A 139 -8.69 2.54 0.80
N ILE A 140 -8.71 1.27 1.20
CA ILE A 140 -9.53 0.83 2.33
C ILE A 140 -8.90 1.30 3.64
N ALA A 141 -7.57 1.17 3.80
CA ALA A 141 -6.85 1.62 4.99
C ALA A 141 -7.00 3.12 5.22
N LEU A 142 -6.97 3.95 4.17
CA LEU A 142 -7.25 5.39 4.24
C LEU A 142 -8.60 5.64 4.93
N SER A 143 -9.64 4.91 4.54
CA SER A 143 -10.97 5.06 5.14
C SER A 143 -11.02 4.55 6.59
N VAL A 144 -10.24 3.52 6.94
CA VAL A 144 -10.07 3.03 8.32
C VAL A 144 -9.45 4.13 9.20
N TYR A 145 -8.29 4.67 8.79
CA TYR A 145 -7.60 5.72 9.56
C TYR A 145 -8.42 7.00 9.69
N LYS A 146 -9.11 7.43 8.62
CA LYS A 146 -10.04 8.57 8.71
C LYS A 146 -11.16 8.33 9.72
N SER A 147 -11.71 7.11 9.76
CA SER A 147 -12.75 6.77 10.75
C SER A 147 -12.22 6.90 12.16
N LEU A 148 -11.05 6.33 12.44
CA LEU A 148 -10.40 6.41 13.75
C LEU A 148 -10.01 7.85 14.11
N ALA A 149 -9.52 8.64 13.15
CA ALA A 149 -9.17 10.04 13.37
C ALA A 149 -10.41 10.89 13.74
N TYR A 150 -11.56 10.66 13.11
CA TYR A 150 -12.81 11.32 13.51
C TYR A 150 -13.23 10.97 14.94
N LEU A 151 -13.03 9.71 15.38
CA LEU A 151 -13.21 9.37 16.80
C LEU A 151 -12.25 10.16 17.69
N GLY A 152 -10.97 10.24 17.33
CA GLY A 152 -9.97 11.02 18.06
C GLY A 152 -10.30 12.51 18.16
N MET A 153 -11.01 13.05 17.16
CA MET A 153 -11.54 14.42 17.18
C MET A 153 -12.86 14.57 17.95
N ASN A 154 -13.41 13.50 18.50
CA ASN A 154 -14.76 13.46 19.08
C ASN A 154 -15.87 13.87 18.09
N ASP A 155 -15.63 13.72 16.77
CA ASP A 155 -16.64 14.00 15.73
C ASP A 155 -17.37 12.71 15.35
N GLU A 156 -18.35 12.35 16.17
CA GLU A 156 -19.16 11.15 15.93
C GLU A 156 -20.00 11.22 14.64
N SER A 157 -20.42 12.40 14.26
CA SER A 157 -21.19 12.58 13.04
C SER A 157 -20.37 12.24 11.81
N ALA A 158 -19.15 12.76 11.73
CA ALA A 158 -18.19 12.44 10.68
C ALA A 158 -17.75 10.97 10.75
N PHE A 159 -17.51 10.40 11.94
CA PHE A 159 -17.21 8.99 12.12
C PHE A 159 -18.29 8.10 11.50
N ARG A 160 -19.57 8.29 11.84
CA ARG A 160 -20.69 7.52 11.28
C ARG A 160 -20.81 7.69 9.78
N ALA A 161 -20.63 8.91 9.26
CA ALA A 161 -20.63 9.17 7.84
C ALA A 161 -19.48 8.43 7.13
N GLN A 162 -18.29 8.40 7.75
CA GLN A 162 -17.12 7.72 7.21
C GLN A 162 -17.30 6.19 7.22
N LEU A 163 -17.91 5.60 8.25
CA LEU A 163 -18.21 4.16 8.27
C LEU A 163 -19.18 3.74 7.16
N ARG A 164 -20.18 4.59 6.84
CA ARG A 164 -21.05 4.33 5.69
C ARG A 164 -20.28 4.39 4.36
N ARG A 165 -19.31 5.29 4.25
CA ARG A 165 -18.40 5.35 3.08
C ARG A 165 -17.48 4.13 3.04
N LEU A 166 -16.87 3.75 4.16
CA LEU A 166 -15.99 2.58 4.28
C LEU A 166 -16.65 1.31 3.74
N ARG A 167 -17.93 1.08 4.10
CA ARG A 167 -18.70 -0.06 3.57
C ARG A 167 -18.90 0.00 2.05
N LYS A 168 -19.13 1.20 1.49
CA LYS A 168 -19.23 1.41 0.05
C LYS A 168 -17.88 1.25 -0.65
N GLU A 169 -16.80 1.79 -0.06
CA GLU A 169 -15.45 1.67 -0.60
C GLU A 169 -14.99 0.21 -0.66
N GLN A 170 -15.28 -0.58 0.37
CA GLN A 170 -14.94 -2.01 0.36
C GLN A 170 -15.61 -2.75 -0.82
N LYS A 171 -16.84 -2.36 -1.19
CA LYS A 171 -17.53 -2.92 -2.36
C LYS A 171 -16.97 -2.34 -3.66
N LYS A 172 -16.78 -1.03 -3.70
CA LYS A 172 -16.28 -0.30 -4.87
C LYS A 172 -14.88 -0.77 -5.27
N VAL A 173 -13.98 -0.97 -4.30
CA VAL A 173 -12.63 -1.47 -4.56
C VAL A 173 -12.66 -2.82 -5.30
N GLN A 174 -13.60 -3.71 -4.96
CA GLN A 174 -13.76 -4.98 -5.67
C GLN A 174 -14.25 -4.79 -7.12
N GLU A 175 -15.15 -3.84 -7.35
CA GLU A 175 -15.69 -3.52 -8.68
C GLU A 175 -14.66 -2.76 -9.52
N ASP A 176 -14.01 -1.73 -8.95
CA ASP A 176 -12.98 -0.92 -9.61
C ASP A 176 -11.73 -1.75 -9.94
N TYR A 177 -11.41 -2.76 -9.13
CA TYR A 177 -10.30 -3.65 -9.38
C TYR A 177 -10.50 -4.45 -10.67
N ARG A 178 -11.69 -4.99 -10.91
CA ARG A 178 -12.02 -5.64 -12.17
C ARG A 178 -11.89 -4.68 -13.36
N ALA A 179 -12.47 -3.49 -13.24
CA ALA A 179 -12.37 -2.47 -14.27
C ALA A 179 -10.90 -2.05 -14.54
N PHE A 180 -10.08 -1.99 -13.49
CA PHE A 180 -8.65 -1.71 -13.64
C PHE A 180 -7.92 -2.82 -14.43
N PHE A 181 -8.20 -4.10 -14.14
CA PHE A 181 -7.65 -5.20 -14.92
C PHE A 181 -8.10 -5.22 -16.38
N GLU A 182 -9.38 -4.93 -16.61
CA GLU A 182 -9.91 -4.82 -17.96
C GLU A 182 -9.23 -3.68 -18.73
N ALA A 183 -8.98 -2.56 -18.05
CA ALA A 183 -8.27 -1.42 -18.59
C ALA A 183 -6.80 -1.75 -18.91
N GLU A 184 -6.09 -2.37 -17.98
CA GLU A 184 -4.70 -2.79 -18.16
C GLU A 184 -4.56 -3.80 -19.33
N ASN A 185 -5.49 -4.73 -19.43
CA ASN A 185 -5.55 -5.67 -20.56
C ASN A 185 -5.87 -4.97 -21.89
N ALA A 186 -6.72 -3.97 -21.89
CA ALA A 186 -7.03 -3.17 -23.09
C ALA A 186 -5.80 -2.35 -23.55
N GLU A 187 -5.04 -1.77 -22.61
CA GLU A 187 -3.78 -1.08 -22.90
C GLU A 187 -2.75 -2.03 -23.53
N VAL A 188 -2.56 -3.21 -22.95
CA VAL A 188 -1.67 -4.23 -23.49
C VAL A 188 -2.12 -4.64 -24.89
N LYS A 189 -3.42 -4.83 -25.11
CA LYS A 189 -3.98 -5.19 -26.43
C LYS A 189 -3.72 -4.08 -27.45
N ALA A 190 -3.98 -2.83 -27.12
CA ALA A 190 -3.73 -1.69 -28.01
C ALA A 190 -2.24 -1.55 -28.36
N ALA A 191 -1.34 -1.73 -27.39
CA ALA A 191 0.10 -1.71 -27.63
C ALA A 191 0.57 -2.85 -28.54
N ARG A 192 -0.03 -4.04 -28.44
CA ARG A 192 0.22 -5.19 -29.33
C ARG A 192 -0.25 -4.93 -30.76
N GLU A 193 -1.44 -4.34 -30.92
CA GLU A 193 -1.99 -3.96 -32.22
C GLU A 193 -1.16 -2.87 -32.92
N ALA A 194 -0.64 -1.90 -32.15
CA ALA A 194 0.26 -0.86 -32.68
C ALA A 194 1.66 -1.38 -33.04
N ASN A 195 2.09 -2.52 -32.49
CA ASN A 195 3.43 -3.08 -32.69
C ASN A 195 3.37 -4.59 -32.99
N PRO A 196 2.81 -5.03 -34.13
CA PRO A 196 2.55 -6.44 -34.42
C PRO A 196 3.81 -7.31 -34.46
N ASP A 197 4.92 -6.79 -34.99
CA ASP A 197 6.20 -7.51 -35.05
C ASP A 197 6.79 -7.73 -33.64
N VAL A 198 6.58 -6.77 -32.75
CA VAL A 198 7.02 -6.87 -31.36
C VAL A 198 6.11 -7.83 -30.59
N ALA A 199 4.80 -7.80 -30.86
CA ALA A 199 3.83 -8.70 -30.26
C ALA A 199 4.14 -10.17 -30.63
N GLU A 200 4.47 -10.47 -31.92
CA GLU A 200 4.89 -11.80 -32.35
C GLU A 200 6.18 -12.26 -31.65
N LYS A 201 7.16 -11.36 -31.47
CA LYS A 201 8.37 -11.64 -30.70
C LYS A 201 8.07 -11.93 -29.25
N ALA A 202 7.18 -11.15 -28.63
CA ALA A 202 6.75 -11.35 -27.24
C ALA A 202 6.10 -12.73 -27.06
N ASP A 203 5.25 -13.14 -28.00
CA ASP A 203 4.60 -14.46 -27.98
C ASP A 203 5.61 -15.61 -28.16
N LYS A 204 6.56 -15.45 -29.06
CA LYS A 204 7.66 -16.43 -29.26
C LYS A 204 8.57 -16.52 -28.03
N THR A 205 8.69 -15.45 -27.28
CA THR A 205 9.49 -15.42 -26.06
C THR A 205 8.79 -16.14 -24.90
N ALA A 206 7.45 -16.32 -24.99
CA ALA A 206 6.61 -17.08 -24.05
C ALA A 206 6.94 -16.79 -22.57
N ALA A 207 6.93 -15.51 -22.20
CA ALA A 207 7.18 -15.11 -20.81
C ALA A 207 6.04 -15.60 -19.92
N SER A 208 6.37 -16.48 -19.02
CA SER A 208 5.48 -16.94 -17.96
C SER A 208 6.20 -16.87 -16.62
N GLU A 209 5.45 -16.76 -15.55
CA GLU A 209 6.00 -16.81 -14.20
C GLU A 209 6.88 -18.04 -14.01
N GLU A 210 6.42 -19.21 -14.42
CA GLU A 210 7.15 -20.48 -14.33
C GLU A 210 8.49 -20.44 -15.05
N ARG A 211 8.55 -19.86 -16.26
CA ARG A 211 9.79 -19.75 -17.03
C ARG A 211 10.77 -18.78 -16.39
N LEU A 212 10.27 -17.68 -15.86
CA LEU A 212 11.11 -16.72 -15.14
C LEU A 212 11.70 -17.33 -13.87
N GLU A 213 10.91 -18.06 -13.11
CA GLU A 213 11.36 -18.73 -11.87
C GLU A 213 12.35 -19.88 -12.14
N ASN A 214 12.23 -20.57 -13.25
CA ASN A 214 13.12 -21.68 -13.62
C ASN A 214 14.43 -21.21 -14.28
N ASP A 215 14.58 -19.93 -14.60
CA ASP A 215 15.84 -19.40 -15.13
C ASP A 215 16.85 -19.19 -14.00
N PRO A 216 18.03 -19.87 -14.02
CA PRO A 216 19.04 -19.76 -12.97
C PRO A 216 19.55 -18.32 -12.73
N ARG A 217 19.37 -17.41 -13.69
CA ARG A 217 19.76 -16.00 -13.57
C ARG A 217 18.78 -15.19 -12.72
N ASN A 218 17.61 -15.75 -12.45
CA ASN A 218 16.50 -15.10 -11.72
C ASN A 218 16.29 -15.70 -10.32
N GLU A 219 17.34 -16.17 -9.66
CA GLU A 219 17.24 -16.77 -8.32
C GLU A 219 16.56 -15.84 -7.32
N GLU A 220 16.88 -14.54 -7.36
CA GLU A 220 16.26 -13.53 -6.49
C GLU A 220 14.74 -13.41 -6.76
N PHE A 221 14.33 -13.41 -8.02
CA PHE A 221 12.91 -13.40 -8.39
C PHE A 221 12.20 -14.67 -7.88
N SER A 222 12.78 -15.84 -8.11
CA SER A 222 12.24 -17.12 -7.64
C SER A 222 12.07 -17.16 -6.13
N ALA A 223 13.08 -16.69 -5.37
CA ALA A 223 13.01 -16.61 -3.92
C ALA A 223 11.91 -15.65 -3.44
N ALA A 224 11.82 -14.45 -4.03
CA ALA A 224 10.80 -13.46 -3.70
C ALA A 224 9.38 -13.96 -4.02
N MET A 225 9.17 -14.65 -5.15
CA MET A 225 7.88 -15.23 -5.51
C MET A 225 7.43 -16.34 -4.55
N LYS A 226 8.35 -17.17 -4.06
CA LYS A 226 8.04 -18.16 -3.02
C LYS A 226 7.53 -17.50 -1.74
N GLU A 227 8.14 -16.39 -1.34
CA GLU A 227 7.70 -15.63 -0.17
C GLU A 227 6.35 -14.96 -0.39
N VAL A 228 6.15 -14.32 -1.56
CA VAL A 228 4.86 -13.73 -1.93
C VAL A 228 3.75 -14.78 -1.85
N ARG A 229 3.92 -15.95 -2.45
CA ARG A 229 2.92 -17.03 -2.40
C ARG A 229 2.62 -17.48 -0.98
N LYS A 230 3.65 -17.64 -0.14
CA LYS A 230 3.48 -18.02 1.27
C LYS A 230 2.64 -16.99 2.04
N ILE A 231 2.83 -15.71 1.77
CA ILE A 231 2.14 -14.63 2.47
C ILE A 231 0.75 -14.37 1.86
N ALA A 232 0.59 -14.50 0.56
CA ALA A 232 -0.71 -14.32 -0.11
C ALA A 232 -1.81 -15.26 0.38
N HIS A 233 -1.44 -16.46 0.88
CA HIS A 233 -2.40 -17.38 1.52
C HIS A 233 -3.04 -16.83 2.80
N LYS A 234 -2.46 -15.79 3.40
CA LYS A 234 -3.03 -15.11 4.55
C LYS A 234 -4.03 -14.02 4.16
N GLY A 235 -4.17 -13.71 2.88
CA GLY A 235 -5.17 -12.79 2.37
C GLY A 235 -6.59 -13.34 2.53
N TYR A 236 -7.57 -12.44 2.53
CA TYR A 236 -8.96 -12.75 2.91
C TYR A 236 -9.92 -12.88 1.72
N GLY A 237 -9.40 -13.01 0.52
CA GLY A 237 -10.19 -13.09 -0.72
C GLY A 237 -10.94 -11.80 -1.06
N GLY A 238 -11.04 -11.49 -2.34
CA GLY A 238 -11.77 -10.32 -2.83
C GLY A 238 -11.32 -9.00 -2.19
N PHE A 239 -10.05 -8.87 -1.80
CA PHE A 239 -9.47 -7.67 -1.14
C PHE A 239 -10.20 -7.21 0.11
N LEU A 240 -10.81 -8.16 0.85
CA LEU A 240 -11.44 -7.87 2.12
C LEU A 240 -10.38 -7.36 3.11
N ASN A 241 -10.66 -6.24 3.77
CA ASN A 241 -9.88 -5.79 4.91
C ASN A 241 -10.67 -6.03 6.20
N PRO A 242 -10.30 -7.03 7.03
CA PRO A 242 -11.03 -7.36 8.24
C PRO A 242 -11.12 -6.22 9.26
N ALA A 243 -10.09 -5.34 9.35
CA ALA A 243 -10.15 -4.18 10.24
C ALA A 243 -11.25 -3.19 9.80
N ALA A 244 -11.43 -3.00 8.49
CA ALA A 244 -12.50 -2.17 7.94
C ALA A 244 -13.88 -2.78 8.23
N VAL A 245 -14.02 -4.09 8.04
CA VAL A 245 -15.26 -4.83 8.32
C VAL A 245 -15.61 -4.77 9.82
N PHE A 246 -14.61 -4.96 10.69
CA PHE A 246 -14.76 -4.86 12.13
C PHE A 246 -15.27 -3.47 12.55
N LEU A 247 -14.62 -2.38 12.10
CA LEU A 247 -15.04 -1.02 12.44
C LEU A 247 -16.46 -0.71 11.91
N SER A 248 -16.81 -1.19 10.73
CA SER A 248 -18.15 -1.05 10.17
C SER A 248 -19.20 -1.79 11.02
N GLY A 249 -18.88 -3.01 11.44
CA GLY A 249 -19.71 -3.83 12.32
C GLY A 249 -19.88 -3.19 13.70
N LEU A 250 -18.79 -2.68 14.29
CA LEU A 250 -18.81 -1.98 15.57
C LEU A 250 -19.69 -0.73 15.52
N GLY A 251 -19.55 0.09 14.46
CA GLY A 251 -20.40 1.26 14.25
C GLY A 251 -21.88 0.89 14.12
N SER A 252 -22.18 -0.23 13.44
CA SER A 252 -23.56 -0.73 13.30
C SER A 252 -24.14 -1.24 14.63
N LEU A 253 -23.30 -1.90 15.46
CA LEU A 253 -23.70 -2.32 16.82
C LEU A 253 -24.07 -1.10 17.67
N ARG A 254 -23.22 -0.06 17.68
CA ARG A 254 -23.51 1.18 18.43
C ARG A 254 -24.77 1.90 17.98
N ASP A 255 -25.10 1.83 16.70
CA ASP A 255 -26.31 2.41 16.15
C ASP A 255 -27.53 1.46 16.33
N GLU A 256 -27.37 0.37 17.10
CA GLU A 256 -28.37 -0.69 17.31
C GLU A 256 -28.92 -1.28 16.00
N ASN A 257 -28.15 -1.12 14.90
CA ASN A 257 -28.47 -1.69 13.60
C ASN A 257 -27.92 -3.12 13.50
N TYR A 258 -28.57 -4.03 14.23
CA TYR A 258 -28.10 -5.41 14.37
C TYR A 258 -28.12 -6.20 13.06
N ASP A 259 -29.01 -5.86 12.11
CA ASP A 259 -29.00 -6.52 10.80
C ASP A 259 -27.75 -6.18 9.98
N ASN A 260 -27.31 -4.91 9.98
CA ASN A 260 -26.06 -4.53 9.34
C ASN A 260 -24.85 -5.08 10.09
N ALA A 261 -24.84 -5.01 11.42
CA ALA A 261 -23.80 -5.60 12.25
C ALA A 261 -23.63 -7.09 11.95
N ARG A 262 -24.74 -7.82 11.84
CA ARG A 262 -24.77 -9.26 11.50
C ARG A 262 -24.10 -9.53 10.14
N ILE A 263 -24.34 -8.71 9.15
CA ILE A 263 -23.72 -8.86 7.83
C ILE A 263 -22.20 -8.69 7.92
N ASP A 264 -21.72 -7.66 8.63
CA ASP A 264 -20.30 -7.39 8.75
C ASP A 264 -19.59 -8.47 9.58
N PHE A 265 -20.13 -8.85 10.75
CA PHE A 265 -19.51 -9.89 11.58
C PHE A 265 -19.62 -11.30 10.98
N ARG A 266 -20.63 -11.55 10.13
CA ARG A 266 -20.66 -12.76 9.31
C ARG A 266 -19.48 -12.78 8.32
N ARG A 267 -19.23 -11.69 7.61
CA ARG A 267 -18.09 -11.58 6.68
C ARG A 267 -16.75 -11.77 7.40
N LEU A 268 -16.63 -11.21 8.60
CA LEU A 268 -15.43 -11.38 9.43
C LEU A 268 -15.24 -12.85 9.85
N TYR A 269 -16.30 -13.51 10.28
CA TYR A 269 -16.30 -14.95 10.59
C TYR A 269 -15.96 -15.80 9.35
N GLU A 270 -16.57 -15.52 8.21
CA GLU A 270 -16.31 -16.25 6.95
C GLU A 270 -14.86 -16.06 6.47
N ALA A 271 -14.25 -14.90 6.71
CA ALA A 271 -12.86 -14.65 6.39
C ALA A 271 -11.88 -15.40 7.31
N MET A 272 -12.26 -15.62 8.57
CA MET A 272 -11.42 -16.26 9.59
C MET A 272 -12.23 -17.25 10.44
N PRO A 273 -12.72 -18.35 9.85
CA PRO A 273 -13.69 -19.24 10.52
C PRO A 273 -13.11 -19.97 11.73
N GLN A 274 -11.79 -20.10 11.85
CA GLN A 274 -11.11 -20.72 12.97
C GLN A 274 -10.86 -19.77 14.15
N ASN A 275 -11.12 -18.46 13.98
CA ASN A 275 -10.90 -17.47 15.04
C ASN A 275 -12.08 -17.49 16.02
N ALA A 276 -11.83 -17.98 17.23
CA ALA A 276 -12.85 -18.14 18.26
C ALA A 276 -13.53 -16.81 18.65
N GLU A 277 -12.78 -15.69 18.66
CA GLU A 277 -13.33 -14.38 19.01
C GLU A 277 -14.31 -13.89 17.93
N PHE A 278 -14.03 -14.12 16.65
CA PHE A 278 -14.96 -13.72 15.57
C PHE A 278 -16.19 -14.62 15.50
N GLN A 279 -16.06 -15.89 15.87
CA GLN A 279 -17.22 -16.75 16.11
C GLN A 279 -18.09 -16.17 17.25
N ARG A 280 -17.50 -15.73 18.36
CA ARG A 280 -18.20 -15.10 19.48
C ARG A 280 -18.90 -13.80 19.08
N TYR A 281 -18.22 -12.92 18.34
CA TYR A 281 -18.83 -11.71 17.77
C TYR A 281 -20.07 -12.05 16.95
N TYR A 282 -19.93 -12.98 16.01
CA TYR A 282 -21.03 -13.34 15.12
C TYR A 282 -22.22 -13.96 15.88
N VAL A 283 -21.96 -14.88 16.81
CA VAL A 283 -23.01 -15.48 17.65
C VAL A 283 -23.68 -14.43 18.53
N THR A 284 -22.94 -13.51 19.12
CA THR A 284 -23.51 -12.43 19.93
C THR A 284 -24.43 -11.55 19.11
N VAL A 285 -24.01 -11.16 17.92
CA VAL A 285 -24.80 -10.29 17.05
C VAL A 285 -26.03 -11.01 16.48
N LEU A 286 -25.93 -12.32 16.21
CA LEU A 286 -27.12 -13.13 15.85
C LEU A 286 -28.20 -13.11 16.93
N ARG A 287 -27.79 -13.20 18.22
CA ARG A 287 -28.73 -13.10 19.36
C ARG A 287 -29.35 -11.70 19.44
N LEU A 288 -28.54 -10.64 19.33
CA LEU A 288 -29.03 -9.26 19.35
C LEU A 288 -30.01 -9.00 18.20
N ALA A 289 -29.76 -9.57 17.01
CA ALA A 289 -30.66 -9.49 15.86
C ALA A 289 -31.87 -10.41 15.90
N GLY A 290 -32.06 -11.20 16.98
CA GLY A 290 -33.16 -12.18 17.08
C GLY A 290 -33.09 -13.30 16.03
N ARG A 291 -31.88 -13.67 15.57
CA ARG A 291 -31.67 -14.68 14.54
C ARG A 291 -31.19 -16.01 15.12
N GLY A 292 -31.51 -17.10 14.43
CA GLY A 292 -31.04 -18.42 14.82
C GLY A 292 -29.54 -18.60 14.67
N ILE A 293 -28.93 -19.33 15.62
CA ILE A 293 -27.50 -19.65 15.58
C ILE A 293 -27.27 -20.87 14.66
N PRO A 294 -26.37 -20.83 13.69
CA PRO A 294 -25.99 -21.96 12.85
C PRO A 294 -25.59 -23.20 13.67
N ARG A 295 -25.78 -24.39 13.11
CA ARG A 295 -25.56 -25.65 13.86
C ARG A 295 -24.11 -25.81 14.32
N ASP A 296 -23.18 -25.43 13.49
CA ASP A 296 -21.71 -25.44 13.70
C ASP A 296 -21.25 -24.47 14.79
N LEU A 297 -22.03 -23.42 15.07
CA LEU A 297 -21.70 -22.39 16.07
C LEU A 297 -22.50 -22.54 17.39
N LYS A 298 -23.33 -23.55 17.54
CA LYS A 298 -24.16 -23.75 18.76
C LYS A 298 -23.33 -23.94 20.04
N HIS A 299 -22.09 -24.41 19.91
CA HIS A 299 -21.15 -24.59 21.01
C HIS A 299 -20.47 -23.29 21.45
N VAL A 300 -20.52 -22.23 20.62
CA VAL A 300 -19.86 -20.95 20.87
C VAL A 300 -20.67 -20.14 21.87
N LYS A 301 -20.03 -19.75 22.98
CA LYS A 301 -20.63 -18.87 23.97
C LYS A 301 -20.52 -17.42 23.49
N PRO A 302 -21.61 -16.63 23.48
CA PRO A 302 -21.55 -15.21 23.17
C PRO A 302 -20.74 -14.46 24.23
N PHE A 303 -20.46 -13.19 24.01
CA PHE A 303 -19.96 -12.32 25.07
C PHE A 303 -20.99 -12.17 26.18
N ASP A 304 -20.53 -12.10 27.40
CA ASP A 304 -21.33 -11.93 28.64
C ASP A 304 -21.47 -10.46 29.02
N PHE A 305 -20.96 -9.56 28.22
CA PHE A 305 -21.08 -8.12 28.33
C PHE A 305 -21.56 -7.49 27.02
N PRO A 306 -22.17 -6.29 27.05
CA PRO A 306 -22.66 -5.63 25.85
C PRO A 306 -21.51 -5.14 24.99
N LEU A 307 -21.52 -5.49 23.70
CA LEU A 307 -20.50 -5.03 22.73
C LEU A 307 -20.77 -3.62 22.21
N GLU A 308 -22.01 -3.17 22.32
CA GLU A 308 -22.46 -1.86 21.82
C GLU A 308 -22.19 -0.72 22.81
N ARG A 309 -21.97 -1.03 24.09
CA ARG A 309 -21.78 -0.03 25.15
C ARG A 309 -20.98 -0.61 26.31
N ASP A 310 -20.50 0.27 27.17
CA ASP A 310 -19.80 -0.05 28.42
C ASP A 310 -18.65 -1.08 28.21
N CYS A 311 -17.96 -0.95 27.08
CA CYS A 311 -16.87 -1.85 26.71
C CYS A 311 -15.71 -1.10 26.06
N VAL A 312 -14.54 -1.73 26.07
CA VAL A 312 -13.32 -1.25 25.45
C VAL A 312 -12.89 -2.21 24.36
N HIS A 313 -12.58 -1.67 23.18
CA HIS A 313 -11.94 -2.40 22.09
C HIS A 313 -10.52 -1.86 21.93
N VAL A 314 -9.51 -2.70 22.07
CA VAL A 314 -8.12 -2.29 21.87
C VAL A 314 -7.65 -2.80 20.52
N LEU A 315 -7.31 -1.87 19.65
CA LEU A 315 -6.82 -2.12 18.30
C LEU A 315 -5.31 -1.86 18.26
N PHE A 316 -4.53 -2.88 17.99
CA PHE A 316 -3.07 -2.79 17.89
C PHE A 316 -2.65 -2.75 16.43
N ALA A 317 -1.82 -1.77 16.08
CA ALA A 317 -1.14 -1.63 14.80
C ALA A 317 0.31 -2.09 14.99
N ASN A 318 0.63 -3.31 14.55
CA ASN A 318 1.88 -4.00 14.81
C ASN A 318 2.82 -3.93 13.60
N GLY A 319 4.02 -3.40 13.80
CA GLY A 319 5.07 -3.31 12.78
C GLY A 319 4.73 -2.39 11.61
N ARG A 320 5.46 -2.55 10.53
CA ARG A 320 5.21 -1.90 9.23
C ARG A 320 4.86 -2.90 8.16
N SER A 321 3.99 -2.52 7.26
CA SER A 321 3.56 -3.36 6.15
C SER A 321 4.64 -3.47 5.07
N ALA A 322 4.50 -4.50 4.23
CA ALA A 322 5.36 -4.71 3.07
C ALA A 322 5.39 -3.49 2.15
N ALA A 323 6.56 -3.23 1.61
CA ALA A 323 6.85 -2.24 0.58
C ALA A 323 7.20 -2.93 -0.75
N PHE A 324 7.40 -2.13 -1.80
CA PHE A 324 7.96 -2.64 -3.04
C PHE A 324 9.42 -2.22 -3.17
N ARG A 325 10.28 -3.17 -3.43
CA ARG A 325 11.66 -2.93 -3.84
C ARG A 325 11.86 -3.31 -5.31
N GLN A 326 12.84 -2.69 -5.94
CA GLN A 326 13.23 -3.03 -7.29
C GLN A 326 14.22 -4.18 -7.27
N ILE A 327 13.96 -5.22 -8.07
CA ILE A 327 14.91 -6.29 -8.37
C ILE A 327 15.23 -6.31 -9.85
N ALA A 328 16.34 -6.94 -10.20
CA ALA A 328 16.73 -7.18 -11.58
C ALA A 328 16.26 -8.57 -12.00
N VAL A 329 15.52 -8.65 -13.11
CA VAL A 329 15.05 -9.91 -13.69
C VAL A 329 15.55 -10.00 -15.12
N TYR A 330 16.13 -11.14 -15.49
CA TYR A 330 16.61 -11.40 -16.84
C TYR A 330 15.50 -11.98 -17.70
N PHE A 331 15.09 -11.20 -18.76
CA PHE A 331 14.15 -11.71 -19.75
C PHE A 331 13.89 -10.72 -20.90
N PRO A 332 14.25 -11.01 -22.13
CA PRO A 332 15.52 -11.59 -22.57
C PRO A 332 16.72 -10.70 -22.28
N PHE A 333 16.47 -9.53 -21.67
CA PHE A 333 17.43 -8.56 -21.19
C PHE A 333 17.25 -8.36 -19.68
N MET A 334 18.18 -7.71 -19.02
CA MET A 334 18.00 -7.28 -17.63
C MET A 334 16.93 -6.20 -17.56
N THR A 335 15.88 -6.46 -16.80
CA THR A 335 14.74 -5.58 -16.60
C THR A 335 14.53 -5.32 -15.11
N ALA A 336 14.01 -4.15 -14.77
CA ALA A 336 13.69 -3.78 -13.40
C ALA A 336 12.23 -4.15 -13.06
N TRP A 337 12.03 -4.88 -11.97
CA TRP A 337 10.74 -5.37 -11.54
C TRP A 337 10.44 -4.92 -10.11
N PRO A 338 9.20 -4.48 -9.81
CA PRO A 338 8.77 -4.27 -8.43
C PRO A 338 8.48 -5.63 -7.79
N MET A 339 9.02 -5.85 -6.60
CA MET A 339 8.75 -7.06 -5.81
C MET A 339 8.41 -6.68 -4.37
N CYS A 340 7.47 -7.40 -3.76
CA CYS A 340 7.15 -7.22 -2.36
C CYS A 340 8.37 -7.52 -1.50
N GLU A 341 8.64 -6.63 -0.55
CA GLU A 341 9.60 -6.81 0.52
C GLU A 341 8.85 -6.82 1.84
N PHE A 342 8.97 -7.93 2.58
CA PHE A 342 8.24 -8.14 3.82
C PHE A 342 9.14 -7.93 5.02
N TYR A 343 8.59 -7.30 6.06
CA TYR A 343 9.31 -7.00 7.30
C TYR A 343 8.79 -7.87 8.44
N PRO A 344 9.65 -8.26 9.42
CA PRO A 344 9.19 -9.00 10.59
C PRO A 344 8.27 -8.13 11.45
N ALA A 345 7.25 -8.74 12.06
CA ALA A 345 6.48 -8.08 13.09
C ALA A 345 7.35 -7.92 14.36
N PRO A 346 7.36 -6.73 15.01
CA PRO A 346 8.11 -6.53 16.25
C PRO A 346 7.56 -7.36 17.42
N PHE A 347 6.27 -7.70 17.39
CA PHE A 347 5.61 -8.47 18.45
C PHE A 347 4.75 -9.58 17.84
N ASP A 348 4.74 -10.76 18.51
CA ASP A 348 3.91 -11.90 18.09
C ASP A 348 2.43 -11.69 18.45
N ASN A 349 2.18 -11.09 19.61
CA ASN A 349 0.84 -10.74 20.12
C ASN A 349 0.94 -9.68 21.22
N PHE A 350 -0.23 -9.28 21.74
CA PHE A 350 -0.36 -8.30 22.80
C PHE A 350 -1.33 -8.80 23.88
N SER A 351 -1.25 -8.20 25.07
CA SER A 351 -2.25 -8.39 26.10
C SER A 351 -2.51 -7.08 26.85
N VAL A 352 -3.71 -6.97 27.40
CA VAL A 352 -4.13 -5.83 28.22
C VAL A 352 -4.54 -6.33 29.59
N GLU A 353 -4.03 -5.68 30.63
CA GLU A 353 -4.48 -5.86 32.02
C GLU A 353 -5.48 -4.74 32.36
N ALA A 354 -6.69 -5.17 32.78
CA ALA A 354 -7.79 -4.31 33.19
C ALA A 354 -8.53 -5.00 34.34
N ASP A 355 -8.87 -4.29 35.44
CA ASP A 355 -9.52 -4.83 36.63
C ASP A 355 -8.88 -6.14 37.18
N GLY A 356 -7.55 -6.25 37.09
CA GLY A 356 -6.79 -7.44 37.49
C GLY A 356 -6.96 -8.64 36.55
N GLY A 357 -7.74 -8.55 35.49
CA GLY A 357 -7.88 -9.53 34.44
C GLY A 357 -6.87 -9.28 33.30
N LYS A 358 -6.39 -10.36 32.64
CA LYS A 358 -5.51 -10.28 31.48
C LYS A 358 -6.26 -10.72 30.23
N HIS A 359 -6.31 -9.84 29.21
CA HIS A 359 -7.01 -10.02 27.96
C HIS A 359 -5.99 -10.12 26.82
N SER A 360 -5.88 -11.28 26.18
CA SER A 360 -4.96 -11.50 25.05
C SER A 360 -5.57 -11.02 23.75
N SER A 361 -4.76 -10.49 22.87
CA SER A 361 -5.21 -10.08 21.53
C SER A 361 -5.28 -11.26 20.56
N VAL A 362 -6.10 -11.10 19.54
CA VAL A 362 -6.17 -11.99 18.38
C VAL A 362 -5.82 -11.20 17.11
N LEU A 363 -5.28 -11.87 16.10
CA LEU A 363 -5.04 -11.27 14.79
C LEU A 363 -6.38 -10.85 14.18
N LEU A 364 -6.51 -9.58 13.83
CA LEU A 364 -7.68 -9.01 13.15
C LEU A 364 -7.45 -8.92 11.64
N ALA A 365 -6.30 -8.43 11.20
CA ALA A 365 -5.98 -8.29 9.79
C ALA A 365 -4.48 -8.41 9.54
N ASP A 366 -4.09 -9.19 8.53
CA ASP A 366 -2.73 -9.26 7.98
C ASP A 366 -2.68 -8.41 6.70
N MET A 367 -2.05 -7.23 6.80
CA MET A 367 -2.00 -6.27 5.69
C MET A 367 -1.03 -6.70 4.60
N ASP A 368 -0.01 -7.47 4.96
CA ASP A 368 0.92 -8.06 3.99
C ASP A 368 0.24 -9.14 3.16
N GLY A 369 -0.63 -9.95 3.78
CA GLY A 369 -1.43 -10.95 3.09
C GLY A 369 -2.34 -10.33 2.03
N ILE A 370 -2.97 -9.19 2.33
CA ILE A 370 -3.82 -8.46 1.38
C ILE A 370 -2.97 -7.92 0.21
N LEU A 371 -1.80 -7.31 0.49
CA LEU A 371 -0.92 -6.79 -0.56
C LEU A 371 -0.34 -7.89 -1.44
N ALA A 372 0.14 -8.98 -0.82
CA ALA A 372 0.71 -10.11 -1.54
C ALA A 372 -0.32 -10.79 -2.46
N GLN A 373 -1.56 -10.91 -2.01
CA GLN A 373 -2.66 -11.43 -2.84
C GLN A 373 -2.93 -10.50 -4.03
N GLU A 374 -3.03 -9.17 -3.81
CA GLU A 374 -3.21 -8.20 -4.89
C GLU A 374 -2.05 -8.25 -5.89
N PHE A 375 -0.81 -8.33 -5.40
CA PHE A 375 0.38 -8.46 -6.23
C PHE A 375 0.35 -9.72 -7.10
N GLN A 376 0.00 -10.86 -6.50
CA GLN A 376 -0.05 -12.14 -7.19
C GLN A 376 -1.12 -12.14 -8.31
N GLU A 377 -2.26 -11.53 -8.06
CA GLU A 377 -3.32 -11.42 -9.08
C GLU A 377 -2.93 -10.47 -10.23
N ARG A 378 -2.11 -9.44 -9.97
CA ARG A 378 -1.62 -8.49 -10.98
C ARG A 378 -0.41 -9.00 -11.77
N LEU A 379 0.31 -9.99 -11.25
CA LEU A 379 1.58 -10.44 -11.80
C LEU A 379 1.52 -10.84 -13.28
N PRO A 380 0.53 -11.62 -13.79
CA PRO A 380 0.48 -11.98 -15.22
C PRO A 380 0.40 -10.77 -16.15
N GLY A 381 -0.40 -9.76 -15.81
CA GLY A 381 -0.50 -8.50 -16.54
C GLY A 381 0.82 -7.72 -16.51
N MET A 382 1.45 -7.64 -15.33
CA MET A 382 2.75 -6.99 -15.15
C MET A 382 3.84 -7.66 -16.02
N ILE A 383 3.92 -9.00 -16.03
CA ILE A 383 4.86 -9.75 -16.89
C ILE A 383 4.68 -9.34 -18.34
N THR A 384 3.46 -9.43 -18.84
CA THR A 384 3.15 -9.10 -20.24
C THR A 384 3.54 -7.66 -20.58
N ARG A 385 3.21 -6.71 -19.71
CA ARG A 385 3.51 -5.28 -19.90
C ARG A 385 5.00 -5.00 -19.90
N ILE A 386 5.75 -5.54 -18.93
CA ILE A 386 7.20 -5.33 -18.82
C ILE A 386 7.90 -5.89 -20.05
N VAL A 387 7.54 -7.10 -20.48
CA VAL A 387 8.12 -7.74 -21.67
C VAL A 387 7.87 -6.93 -22.93
N LEU A 388 6.62 -6.57 -23.19
CA LEU A 388 6.25 -5.80 -24.37
C LEU A 388 6.91 -4.41 -24.38
N SER A 389 6.88 -3.69 -23.26
CA SER A 389 7.55 -2.40 -23.09
C SER A 389 9.06 -2.50 -23.34
N THR A 390 9.71 -3.55 -22.83
CA THR A 390 11.14 -3.77 -23.03
C THR A 390 11.47 -4.02 -24.49
N LEU A 391 10.72 -4.86 -25.17
CA LEU A 391 10.92 -5.16 -26.59
C LEU A 391 10.69 -3.93 -27.48
N ILE A 392 9.70 -3.09 -27.18
CA ILE A 392 9.46 -1.83 -27.89
C ILE A 392 10.66 -0.90 -27.74
N LYS A 393 11.16 -0.69 -26.50
CA LYS A 393 12.31 0.16 -26.21
C LYS A 393 13.59 -0.32 -26.90
N GLU A 394 13.86 -1.62 -26.80
CA GLU A 394 15.03 -2.22 -27.45
C GLU A 394 14.91 -2.14 -28.98
N GLY A 395 13.73 -2.40 -29.53
CA GLY A 395 13.47 -2.25 -30.98
C GLY A 395 13.69 -0.83 -31.46
N ALA A 396 13.23 0.18 -30.73
CA ALA A 396 13.45 1.59 -31.05
C ALA A 396 14.94 1.97 -30.96
N TYR A 397 15.64 1.49 -29.93
CA TYR A 397 17.06 1.75 -29.75
C TYR A 397 17.91 1.15 -30.89
N TYR A 398 17.77 -0.15 -31.18
CA TYR A 398 18.52 -0.81 -32.25
C TYR A 398 18.11 -0.34 -33.63
N GLY A 399 16.82 -0.03 -33.85
CA GLY A 399 16.32 0.57 -35.08
C GLY A 399 16.94 1.93 -35.34
N GLY A 400 17.07 2.77 -34.30
CA GLY A 400 17.75 4.06 -34.37
C GLY A 400 19.25 3.92 -34.72
N LEU A 401 19.95 3.00 -34.07
CA LEU A 401 21.35 2.70 -34.41
C LEU A 401 21.52 2.22 -35.84
N ALA A 402 20.65 1.32 -36.32
CA ALA A 402 20.68 0.81 -37.69
C ALA A 402 20.41 1.93 -38.72
N ALA A 403 19.45 2.82 -38.42
CA ALA A 403 19.14 3.97 -39.28
C ALA A 403 20.36 4.93 -39.41
N ILE A 404 21.05 5.22 -38.30
CA ILE A 404 22.25 6.02 -38.30
C ILE A 404 23.39 5.33 -39.06
N TRP A 405 23.52 4.00 -38.84
CA TRP A 405 24.54 3.21 -39.56
C TRP A 405 24.36 3.27 -41.09
N ASN A 406 23.09 3.19 -41.55
CA ASN A 406 22.75 3.23 -42.98
C ASN A 406 22.61 4.63 -43.56
N ALA A 407 22.67 5.70 -42.73
CA ALA A 407 22.57 7.08 -43.18
C ALA A 407 23.80 7.48 -44.04
N ASP A 408 23.57 8.26 -45.07
CA ASP A 408 24.64 8.83 -45.90
C ASP A 408 25.28 10.07 -45.13
N MET A 409 26.24 9.75 -44.29
CA MET A 409 26.93 10.73 -43.42
C MET A 409 28.43 10.55 -43.50
N ASN A 410 29.16 11.67 -43.28
CA ASN A 410 30.60 11.61 -43.10
C ASN A 410 30.97 10.57 -42.03
N PRO A 411 31.97 9.67 -42.31
CA PRO A 411 32.33 8.60 -41.38
C PRO A 411 32.65 9.05 -39.94
N VAL A 412 33.36 10.20 -39.81
CA VAL A 412 33.69 10.76 -38.50
C VAL A 412 32.43 11.27 -37.78
N ALA A 413 31.55 11.99 -38.49
CA ALA A 413 30.28 12.45 -37.95
C ALA A 413 29.40 11.27 -37.57
N LYS A 414 29.35 10.19 -38.36
CA LYS A 414 28.64 8.96 -38.09
C LYS A 414 29.08 8.31 -36.76
N VAL A 415 30.39 8.19 -36.53
CA VAL A 415 30.94 7.67 -35.27
C VAL A 415 30.53 8.54 -34.08
N PHE A 416 30.63 9.88 -34.21
CA PHE A 416 30.21 10.79 -33.15
C PHE A 416 28.72 10.64 -32.81
N VAL A 417 27.83 10.56 -33.80
CA VAL A 417 26.40 10.40 -33.61
C VAL A 417 26.10 9.03 -33.01
N LEU A 418 26.75 7.95 -33.48
CA LEU A 418 26.59 6.61 -32.90
C LEU A 418 27.04 6.57 -31.43
N CYS A 419 28.17 7.21 -31.09
CA CYS A 419 28.63 7.32 -29.71
C CYS A 419 27.66 8.14 -28.85
N ALA A 420 27.15 9.27 -29.36
CA ALA A 420 26.16 10.08 -28.64
C ALA A 420 24.86 9.33 -28.39
N VAL A 421 24.37 8.59 -29.40
CA VAL A 421 23.16 7.75 -29.27
C VAL A 421 23.43 6.54 -28.36
N ALA A 422 24.61 5.93 -28.41
CA ALA A 422 24.96 4.83 -27.52
C ALA A 422 24.99 5.29 -26.05
N VAL A 423 25.62 6.44 -25.77
CA VAL A 423 25.67 7.03 -24.42
C VAL A 423 24.29 7.53 -23.98
N GLY A 424 23.59 8.28 -24.82
CA GLY A 424 22.24 8.76 -24.56
C GLY A 424 21.23 7.61 -24.43
N GLY A 425 21.37 6.57 -25.25
CA GLY A 425 20.56 5.35 -25.20
C GLY A 425 20.85 4.53 -23.95
N ALA A 426 22.09 4.46 -23.47
CA ALA A 426 22.40 3.83 -22.18
C ALA A 426 21.73 4.58 -21.01
N GLY A 427 21.82 5.92 -21.01
CA GLY A 427 21.12 6.75 -20.04
C GLY A 427 19.60 6.61 -20.12
N TYR A 428 19.05 6.60 -21.33
CA TYR A 428 17.62 6.35 -21.57
C TYR A 428 17.18 4.97 -21.03
N ARG A 429 17.96 3.91 -21.31
CA ARG A 429 17.68 2.55 -20.79
C ARG A 429 17.68 2.49 -19.27
N VAL A 430 18.64 3.15 -18.61
CA VAL A 430 18.69 3.21 -17.14
C VAL A 430 17.50 3.99 -16.61
N ALA A 431 17.21 5.16 -17.15
CA ALA A 431 16.10 6.00 -16.69
C ALA A 431 14.73 5.39 -16.95
N MET A 432 14.58 4.63 -18.05
CA MET A 432 13.30 4.01 -18.44
C MET A 432 13.16 2.56 -17.95
N ASN A 433 14.21 1.98 -17.39
CA ASN A 433 14.20 0.63 -16.82
C ASN A 433 14.18 0.73 -15.28
N THR A 434 13.14 1.38 -14.76
CA THR A 434 12.89 1.51 -13.32
C THR A 434 11.54 0.93 -13.00
N ALA A 435 11.49 0.15 -11.92
CA ALA A 435 10.26 -0.41 -11.40
C ALA A 435 9.45 0.64 -10.64
N ASP A 436 8.12 0.55 -10.72
CA ASP A 436 7.25 1.32 -9.84
C ASP A 436 7.25 0.71 -8.44
N THR A 437 7.98 1.33 -7.53
CA THR A 437 8.11 0.90 -6.12
C THR A 437 7.27 1.74 -5.18
N ARG A 438 6.34 2.55 -5.70
CA ARG A 438 5.47 3.39 -4.89
C ARG A 438 4.51 2.53 -4.07
N SER A 439 4.44 2.79 -2.76
CA SER A 439 3.59 2.11 -1.79
C SER A 439 3.39 2.99 -0.56
N TRP A 440 2.33 2.76 0.19
CA TRP A 440 2.13 3.36 1.51
C TRP A 440 2.82 2.48 2.56
N GLU A 441 3.94 2.93 3.12
CA GLU A 441 4.85 2.11 3.94
C GLU A 441 4.63 2.25 5.45
N THR A 442 4.05 3.36 5.92
CA THR A 442 3.73 3.56 7.35
C THR A 442 2.45 2.84 7.80
N LEU A 443 1.81 2.03 6.93
CA LEU A 443 0.77 1.11 7.35
C LEU A 443 1.35 0.01 8.26
N PRO A 444 0.59 -0.49 9.25
CA PRO A 444 1.04 -1.63 10.05
C PRO A 444 1.07 -2.91 9.20
N LYS A 445 1.93 -3.83 9.59
CA LYS A 445 1.95 -5.18 9.05
C LYS A 445 0.67 -5.95 9.40
N GLU A 446 0.26 -5.82 10.67
CA GLU A 446 -0.87 -6.55 11.23
C GLU A 446 -1.70 -5.64 12.14
N PHE A 447 -3.01 -5.87 12.14
CA PHE A 447 -3.87 -5.38 13.19
C PHE A 447 -4.24 -6.53 14.12
N HIS A 448 -4.15 -6.30 15.44
CA HIS A 448 -4.66 -7.21 16.46
C HIS A 448 -5.79 -6.53 17.24
N LEU A 449 -6.64 -7.35 17.83
CA LEU A 449 -7.83 -6.89 18.56
C LEU A 449 -7.95 -7.63 19.88
N THR A 450 -8.32 -6.92 20.93
CA THR A 450 -8.92 -7.48 22.15
C THR A 450 -10.05 -6.60 22.63
N GLN A 451 -10.98 -7.17 23.39
CA GLN A 451 -12.13 -6.45 23.94
C GLN A 451 -12.50 -6.99 25.33
N PHE A 452 -13.04 -6.12 26.15
CA PHE A 452 -13.47 -6.42 27.51
C PHE A 452 -14.45 -5.35 28.01
N PRO A 453 -15.18 -5.60 29.13
CA PRO A 453 -16.02 -4.60 29.76
C PRO A 453 -15.23 -3.35 30.12
N MET A 454 -15.88 -2.20 30.22
CA MET A 454 -15.24 -0.98 30.71
C MET A 454 -14.72 -1.22 32.13
N PRO A 455 -13.39 -1.08 32.39
CA PRO A 455 -12.85 -1.32 33.72
C PRO A 455 -13.31 -0.26 34.73
N GLU A 456 -13.49 -0.66 35.99
CA GLU A 456 -13.98 0.22 37.06
C GLU A 456 -13.01 1.38 37.33
N ASP A 457 -11.70 1.09 37.34
CA ASP A 457 -10.64 2.10 37.57
C ASP A 457 -10.26 2.86 36.29
N ARG A 458 -10.83 2.48 35.12
CA ARG A 458 -10.59 3.06 33.80
C ARG A 458 -9.11 3.05 33.36
N LYS A 459 -8.29 2.21 33.97
CA LYS A 459 -6.85 2.11 33.66
C LYS A 459 -6.55 0.83 32.92
N LEU A 460 -5.73 0.95 31.90
CA LEU A 460 -5.25 -0.17 31.10
C LEU A 460 -3.74 -0.18 31.13
N LYS A 461 -3.18 -1.38 31.36
CA LYS A 461 -1.77 -1.65 31.13
C LYS A 461 -1.63 -2.56 29.91
N ILE A 462 -0.87 -2.12 28.96
CA ILE A 462 -0.72 -2.77 27.66
C ILE A 462 0.66 -3.43 27.61
N TYR A 463 0.69 -4.72 27.32
CA TYR A 463 1.90 -5.53 27.31
C TYR A 463 2.16 -6.16 25.95
N SER A 464 3.43 -6.34 25.62
CA SER A 464 3.86 -7.26 24.55
C SER A 464 3.52 -8.71 24.90
N GLY A 465 3.53 -9.59 23.92
CA GLY A 465 3.34 -11.03 24.13
C GLY A 465 4.39 -11.65 25.08
N LYS A 466 5.56 -11.03 25.19
CA LYS A 466 6.63 -11.42 26.12
C LYS A 466 6.44 -10.87 27.54
N GLY A 467 5.39 -10.07 27.79
CA GLY A 467 5.08 -9.50 29.09
C GLY A 467 5.77 -8.17 29.39
N GLU A 468 6.37 -7.52 28.42
CA GLU A 468 6.96 -6.18 28.57
C GLU A 468 5.86 -5.14 28.58
N LEU A 469 5.86 -4.21 29.54
CA LEU A 469 4.91 -3.11 29.60
C LEU A 469 5.22 -2.11 28.49
N LEU A 470 4.28 -1.94 27.57
CA LEU A 470 4.40 -1.03 26.43
C LEU A 470 3.81 0.34 26.74
N ASN A 471 2.60 0.37 27.31
CA ASN A 471 1.88 1.60 27.60
C ASN A 471 0.96 1.45 28.81
N THR A 472 0.66 2.59 29.46
CA THR A 472 -0.43 2.71 30.41
C THR A 472 -1.32 3.85 29.94
N VAL A 473 -2.63 3.60 29.82
CA VAL A 473 -3.61 4.61 29.41
C VAL A 473 -4.76 4.68 30.41
N GLU A 474 -5.36 5.85 30.51
CA GLU A 474 -6.54 6.09 31.33
C GLU A 474 -7.69 6.52 30.39
N ILE A 475 -8.84 5.88 30.52
CA ILE A 475 -10.03 6.16 29.72
C ILE A 475 -10.77 7.33 30.36
N PRO A 476 -11.07 8.41 29.63
CA PRO A 476 -11.78 9.56 30.16
C PRO A 476 -13.12 9.16 30.80
N PRO A 477 -13.49 9.75 31.95
CA PRO A 477 -14.68 9.36 32.69
C PRO A 477 -16.00 9.56 31.90
N GLU A 478 -16.01 10.49 30.97
CA GLU A 478 -17.15 10.76 30.10
C GLU A 478 -17.32 9.74 28.97
N ALA A 479 -16.31 8.91 28.68
CA ALA A 479 -16.40 7.87 27.67
C ALA A 479 -17.20 6.67 28.20
N LYS A 480 -18.32 6.33 27.58
CA LYS A 480 -19.08 5.13 27.89
C LYS A 480 -18.52 3.88 27.24
N SER A 481 -17.89 4.03 26.10
CA SER A 481 -17.10 3.02 25.43
C SER A 481 -15.88 3.69 24.80
N ALA A 482 -14.86 2.92 24.47
CA ALA A 482 -13.67 3.45 23.82
C ALA A 482 -13.08 2.45 22.82
N VAL A 483 -12.50 3.00 21.76
CA VAL A 483 -11.46 2.31 21.00
C VAL A 483 -10.11 2.83 21.51
N VAL A 484 -9.27 1.95 21.99
CA VAL A 484 -7.88 2.29 22.32
C VAL A 484 -7.02 1.85 21.14
N PHE A 485 -6.39 2.79 20.48
CA PHE A 485 -5.49 2.49 19.36
C PHE A 485 -4.05 2.48 19.86
N VAL A 486 -3.34 1.38 19.59
CA VAL A 486 -1.95 1.20 20.00
C VAL A 486 -1.11 1.04 18.74
N SER A 487 -0.22 1.99 18.50
CA SER A 487 0.77 1.91 17.41
C SER A 487 2.08 1.35 17.96
N ALA A 488 2.62 0.34 17.32
CA ALA A 488 3.88 -0.31 17.65
C ALA A 488 4.70 -0.57 16.38
N PRO A 489 5.27 0.47 15.73
CA PRO A 489 6.00 0.33 14.47
C PRO A 489 7.32 -0.43 14.63
N GLY A 490 7.95 -0.36 15.81
CA GLY A 490 9.18 -1.03 16.16
C GLY A 490 9.15 -1.59 17.58
N PRO A 491 10.16 -2.38 17.98
CA PRO A 491 10.14 -3.12 19.24
C PRO A 491 10.27 -2.25 20.50
N GLN A 492 10.77 -1.03 20.35
CA GLN A 492 11.01 -0.14 21.49
C GLN A 492 10.03 1.05 21.55
N ASN A 493 9.17 1.19 20.52
CA ASN A 493 8.38 2.38 20.31
C ASN A 493 6.91 2.04 20.16
N SER A 494 6.15 2.28 21.19
CA SER A 494 4.71 2.17 21.16
C SER A 494 4.04 3.43 21.67
N ARG A 495 2.92 3.79 21.05
CA ARG A 495 2.04 4.89 21.48
C ARG A 495 0.62 4.39 21.54
N ALA A 496 -0.11 4.86 22.53
CA ALA A 496 -1.50 4.52 22.71
C ALA A 496 -2.36 5.79 22.78
N PHE A 497 -3.51 5.73 22.10
CA PHE A 497 -4.50 6.80 22.07
C PHE A 497 -5.85 6.25 22.49
N VAL A 498 -6.52 6.93 23.39
CA VAL A 498 -7.91 6.65 23.72
C VAL A 498 -8.79 7.46 22.77
N LEU A 499 -9.60 6.77 21.99
CA LEU A 499 -10.57 7.34 21.07
C LEU A 499 -11.95 7.11 21.66
N PRO A 500 -12.49 8.09 22.43
CA PRO A 500 -13.71 7.89 23.19
C PRO A 500 -14.92 7.76 22.25
N MET A 501 -15.78 6.81 22.57
CA MET A 501 -17.07 6.66 21.91
C MET A 501 -18.15 7.16 22.87
N ARG A 502 -18.79 8.27 22.52
CA ARG A 502 -19.91 8.82 23.28
C ARG A 502 -21.21 8.16 22.78
N MET A 503 -22.10 7.80 23.69
CA MET A 503 -23.45 7.44 23.31
C MET A 503 -24.31 8.71 23.19
N ARG A 504 -25.31 8.65 22.33
CA ARG A 504 -26.37 9.68 22.27
C ARG A 504 -27.11 9.80 23.58
#